data_3fda715e8f217c6cc1ee0dc652a9b3e6
#
_entry.id   3fda715e8f217c6cc1ee0dc652a9b3e6
#
_cell.length_a   1.000
_cell.length_b   1.000
_cell.length_c   1.000
_cell.angle_alpha   90.00
_cell.angle_beta   90.00
_cell.angle_gamma   90.00
#
_symmetry.space_group_name_H-M   'P 1'
#
loop_
_entity.id
_entity.type
_entity.pdbx_description
1 polymer ?
#
loop_
_entity_poly.entity_id
_entity_poly.type
_entity_poly.pdbx_seq_one_letter_code
_entity_poly.pdbx_strand_id
1 'polypeptide(L)'
;RIEIGTGEPSHNRVWYQLENEGFVHSGSVQPVKIETNDPVNSIPKKGILAEVTVPFTDALWDPNRKEHVAYRLYYTSTHWITAIVADDEGAQWYEILEDYYQYKYYVNPAHLRLIPPEEVKMLSPDIPAQDKKLEVRLRDQVVVAYEGDTPVQMMRCSGGTAYYRGYLTP
;
A
#
# COMPACT_ATOMS: atom_id res chain seq x y z
N ARG A 1 16.69 -8.67 11.22
CA ARG A 1 17.44 -9.16 10.06
C ARG A 1 16.89 -10.53 9.72
N ILE A 2 16.42 -10.73 8.51
CA ILE A 2 15.97 -12.03 8.01
C ILE A 2 17.17 -12.65 7.30
N GLU A 3 17.67 -13.77 7.78
CA GLU A 3 18.65 -14.57 7.06
C GLU A 3 17.89 -15.63 6.23
N ILE A 4 18.17 -15.68 4.95
CA ILE A 4 17.61 -16.69 4.07
C ILE A 4 18.39 -17.97 4.30
N GLY A 5 17.78 -18.93 4.97
CA GLY A 5 18.35 -20.28 5.10
C GLY A 5 18.32 -21.01 3.76
N THR A 6 19.42 -21.63 3.39
CA THR A 6 19.52 -22.55 2.24
C THR A 6 18.87 -23.89 2.57
N GLY A 7 17.55 -23.92 2.76
CA GLY A 7 16.79 -25.15 2.83
C GLY A 7 16.46 -25.67 1.44
N GLU A 8 16.58 -26.97 1.21
CA GLU A 8 16.12 -27.58 -0.05
C GLU A 8 14.65 -27.24 -0.29
N PRO A 9 14.26 -26.80 -1.51
CA PRO A 9 12.89 -26.43 -1.81
C PRO A 9 12.01 -27.67 -1.94
N SER A 10 11.55 -28.23 -0.83
CA SER A 10 10.43 -29.15 -0.91
C SER A 10 9.16 -28.36 -1.26
N HIS A 11 8.70 -28.50 -2.47
CA HIS A 11 7.44 -27.90 -2.98
C HIS A 11 7.46 -26.37 -3.11
N ASN A 12 8.52 -25.76 -3.63
CA ASN A 12 8.65 -24.31 -3.86
C ASN A 12 8.40 -23.43 -2.60
N ARG A 13 8.69 -23.93 -1.42
CA ARG A 13 8.45 -23.22 -0.16
C ARG A 13 9.75 -22.95 0.54
N VAL A 14 10.01 -21.66 0.79
CA VAL A 14 11.19 -21.18 1.51
C VAL A 14 10.80 -20.91 2.95
N TRP A 15 11.67 -21.29 3.88
CA TRP A 15 11.59 -20.91 5.29
C TRP A 15 12.64 -19.84 5.56
N TYR A 16 12.22 -18.75 6.17
CA TYR A 16 13.11 -17.67 6.61
C TYR A 16 13.45 -17.88 8.06
N GLN A 17 14.74 -17.82 8.37
CA GLN A 17 15.19 -17.80 9.75
C GLN A 17 15.06 -16.38 10.31
N LEU A 18 14.35 -16.25 11.42
CA LEU A 18 14.30 -15.02 12.20
C LEU A 18 15.48 -14.99 13.16
N GLU A 19 16.10 -13.83 13.29
CA GLU A 19 17.22 -13.64 14.22
C GLU A 19 16.75 -13.96 15.66
N ASN A 20 17.29 -15.03 16.23
CA ASN A 20 17.01 -15.52 17.58
C ASN A 20 15.57 -15.99 17.90
N GLU A 21 14.68 -16.11 16.91
CA GLU A 21 13.25 -16.43 17.16
C GLU A 21 12.71 -17.66 16.41
N GLY A 22 13.55 -18.36 15.64
CA GLY A 22 13.13 -19.56 14.90
C GLY A 22 12.90 -19.34 13.42
N PHE A 23 11.89 -19.99 12.82
CA PHE A 23 11.66 -19.99 11.39
C PHE A 23 10.21 -19.59 11.05
N VAL A 24 10.04 -18.86 9.96
CA VAL A 24 8.73 -18.51 9.40
C VAL A 24 8.63 -18.95 7.96
N HIS A 25 7.46 -19.47 7.57
CA HIS A 25 7.19 -19.95 6.22
C HIS A 25 6.94 -18.78 5.25
N SER A 26 7.55 -18.84 4.06
CA SER A 26 7.43 -17.78 3.03
C SER A 26 5.99 -17.47 2.60
N GLY A 27 5.06 -18.41 2.74
CA GLY A 27 3.64 -18.19 2.44
C GLY A 27 2.92 -17.27 3.44
N SER A 28 3.53 -16.99 4.59
CA SER A 28 2.94 -16.15 5.65
C SER A 28 3.66 -14.81 5.81
N VAL A 29 4.72 -14.57 5.04
CA VAL A 29 5.55 -13.35 5.16
C VAL A 29 5.99 -12.87 3.79
N GLN A 30 6.12 -11.57 3.68
CA GLN A 30 6.73 -10.91 2.52
C GLN A 30 7.98 -10.17 3.00
N PRO A 31 9.18 -10.56 2.52
CA PRO A 31 10.37 -9.75 2.73
C PRO A 31 10.19 -8.38 2.10
N VAL A 32 10.47 -7.32 2.84
CA VAL A 32 10.39 -5.95 2.36
C VAL A 32 11.73 -5.26 2.57
N LYS A 33 12.09 -4.39 1.63
CA LYS A 33 13.20 -3.49 1.79
C LYS A 33 12.71 -2.24 2.50
N ILE A 34 13.47 -1.78 3.49
CA ILE A 34 13.19 -0.48 4.11
C ILE A 34 13.82 0.58 3.23
N GLU A 35 12.98 1.38 2.57
CA GLU A 35 13.42 2.52 1.76
C GLU A 35 12.81 3.79 2.35
N THR A 36 13.68 4.70 2.78
CA THR A 36 13.26 6.04 3.22
C THR A 36 13.43 7.03 2.08
N ASN A 37 12.58 8.03 2.06
CA ASN A 37 12.50 9.05 1.02
C ASN A 37 12.81 10.42 1.58
N ASP A 38 13.37 11.29 0.75
CA ASP A 38 13.55 12.69 1.11
C ASP A 38 12.20 13.43 1.04
N PRO A 39 11.79 14.12 2.11
CA PRO A 39 10.57 14.92 2.08
C PRO A 39 10.63 16.03 1.03
N VAL A 40 9.50 16.26 0.35
CA VAL A 40 9.39 17.38 -0.59
C VAL A 40 8.91 18.65 0.12
N ASN A 41 9.18 19.80 -0.48
CA ASN A 41 8.80 21.11 0.09
C ASN A 41 7.39 21.57 -0.33
N SER A 42 6.76 20.90 -1.30
CA SER A 42 5.43 21.27 -1.78
C SER A 42 4.69 20.08 -2.38
N ILE A 43 3.37 20.11 -2.28
CA ILE A 43 2.43 19.15 -2.91
C ILE A 43 1.58 19.93 -3.93
N PRO A 44 1.28 19.34 -5.10
CA PRO A 44 0.34 19.93 -6.05
C PRO A 44 -1.01 20.22 -5.40
N LYS A 45 -1.70 21.32 -5.79
CA LYS A 45 -3.01 21.70 -5.21
C LYS A 45 -4.07 20.60 -5.31
N LYS A 46 -3.98 19.73 -6.32
CA LYS A 46 -4.87 18.58 -6.51
C LYS A 46 -4.47 17.35 -5.70
N GLY A 47 -3.41 17.44 -4.91
CA GLY A 47 -2.81 16.30 -4.24
C GLY A 47 -1.92 15.45 -5.14
N ILE A 48 -1.34 14.41 -4.56
CA ILE A 48 -0.49 13.44 -5.26
C ILE A 48 -0.62 12.05 -4.60
N LEU A 49 -0.57 11.01 -5.40
CA LEU A 49 -0.54 9.64 -4.90
C LEU A 49 0.83 9.33 -4.31
N ALA A 50 0.86 8.61 -3.20
CA ALA A 50 2.08 8.14 -2.56
C ALA A 50 1.96 6.68 -2.16
N GLU A 51 3.09 5.99 -2.10
CA GLU A 51 3.22 4.58 -1.74
C GLU A 51 4.08 4.43 -0.49
N VAL A 52 3.66 3.58 0.43
CA VAL A 52 4.44 3.25 1.63
C VAL A 52 5.62 2.36 1.26
N THR A 53 6.85 2.81 1.55
CA THR A 53 8.11 2.14 1.19
C THR A 53 8.86 1.53 2.38
N VAL A 54 8.23 1.52 3.54
CA VAL A 54 8.69 0.87 4.77
C VAL A 54 7.72 -0.26 5.15
N PRO A 55 8.10 -1.22 6.01
CA PRO A 55 7.21 -2.33 6.37
C PRO A 55 5.84 -1.88 6.86
N PHE A 56 5.81 -0.83 7.65
CA PHE A 56 4.61 -0.11 8.06
C PHE A 56 4.96 1.32 8.51
N THR A 57 3.95 2.18 8.53
CA THR A 57 4.01 3.50 9.16
C THR A 57 2.69 3.79 9.85
N ASP A 58 2.73 4.47 10.97
CA ASP A 58 1.52 4.87 11.68
C ASP A 58 1.02 6.22 11.14
N ALA A 59 -0.26 6.26 10.79
CA ALA A 59 -0.99 7.48 10.47
C ALA A 59 -1.63 8.02 11.74
N LEU A 60 -1.36 9.27 12.07
CA LEU A 60 -1.78 9.93 13.29
C LEU A 60 -3.03 10.77 13.06
N TRP A 61 -3.88 10.89 14.08
CA TRP A 61 -4.97 11.87 14.09
C TRP A 61 -4.48 13.33 14.20
N ASP A 62 -3.35 13.52 14.85
CA ASP A 62 -2.76 14.82 15.14
C ASP A 62 -1.22 14.69 15.10
N PRO A 63 -0.50 15.47 14.29
CA PRO A 63 0.95 15.38 14.18
C PRO A 63 1.67 15.73 15.48
N ASN A 64 1.02 16.50 16.39
CA ASN A 64 1.56 16.86 17.69
C ASN A 64 1.36 15.77 18.76
N ARG A 65 0.58 14.72 18.45
CA ARG A 65 0.24 13.64 19.39
C ARG A 65 0.63 12.30 18.81
N LYS A 66 1.90 11.97 18.88
CA LYS A 66 2.49 10.75 18.27
C LYS A 66 1.91 9.46 18.84
N GLU A 67 1.31 9.49 20.02
CA GLU A 67 0.59 8.37 20.65
C GLU A 67 -0.83 8.14 20.10
N HIS A 68 -1.42 9.12 19.41
CA HIS A 68 -2.77 9.03 18.85
C HIS A 68 -2.76 8.46 17.44
N VAL A 69 -2.44 7.17 17.35
CA VAL A 69 -2.46 6.44 16.07
C VAL A 69 -3.90 6.22 15.62
N ALA A 70 -4.21 6.62 14.40
CA ALA A 70 -5.48 6.34 13.73
C ALA A 70 -5.45 4.99 13.04
N TYR A 71 -4.44 4.78 12.16
CA TYR A 71 -4.25 3.56 11.39
C TYR A 71 -2.78 3.19 11.29
N ARG A 72 -2.54 1.91 11.02
CA ARG A 72 -1.26 1.42 10.54
C ARG A 72 -1.35 1.19 9.03
N LEU A 73 -0.49 1.87 8.29
CA LEU A 73 -0.35 1.74 6.85
C LEU A 73 0.80 0.79 6.54
N TYR A 74 0.59 -0.13 5.63
CA TYR A 74 1.53 -1.20 5.35
C TYR A 74 2.25 -1.01 4.02
N TYR A 75 3.38 -1.67 3.86
CA TYR A 75 4.20 -1.68 2.66
C TYR A 75 3.37 -1.84 1.38
N THR A 76 3.68 -1.00 0.38
CA THR A 76 3.00 -0.88 -0.93
C THR A 76 1.56 -0.39 -0.90
N SER A 77 0.99 -0.08 0.28
CA SER A 77 -0.31 0.60 0.28
C SER A 77 -0.16 2.03 -0.26
N THR A 78 -1.16 2.48 -1.02
CA THR A 78 -1.15 3.80 -1.67
C THR A 78 -2.18 4.73 -1.04
N HIS A 79 -1.79 6.00 -0.89
CA HIS A 79 -2.59 7.02 -0.22
C HIS A 79 -2.50 8.35 -0.95
N TRP A 80 -3.57 9.13 -0.90
CA TRP A 80 -3.63 10.45 -1.52
C TRP A 80 -3.14 11.51 -0.54
N ILE A 81 -2.03 12.17 -0.88
CA ILE A 81 -1.42 13.23 -0.07
C ILE A 81 -1.97 14.57 -0.55
N THR A 82 -2.53 15.35 0.35
CA THR A 82 -3.19 16.62 0.06
C THR A 82 -2.41 17.85 0.51
N ALA A 83 -1.58 17.71 1.54
CA ALA A 83 -0.81 18.83 2.08
C ALA A 83 0.46 18.35 2.79
N ILE A 84 1.33 19.32 3.08
CA ILE A 84 2.42 19.20 4.04
C ILE A 84 2.06 20.13 5.20
N VAL A 85 2.11 19.60 6.41
CA VAL A 85 1.90 20.36 7.64
C VAL A 85 3.12 20.25 8.54
N ALA A 86 3.36 21.24 9.36
CA ALA A 86 4.38 21.18 10.40
C ALA A 86 3.73 20.93 11.76
N ASP A 87 4.37 20.11 12.60
CA ASP A 87 4.01 20.02 14.00
C ASP A 87 4.56 21.23 14.79
N ASP A 88 4.27 21.30 16.08
CA ASP A 88 4.71 22.40 16.96
C ASP A 88 6.23 22.46 17.13
N GLU A 89 6.94 21.38 16.80
CA GLU A 89 8.41 21.30 16.82
C GLU A 89 9.02 21.68 15.46
N GLY A 90 8.17 21.91 14.44
CA GLY A 90 8.57 22.24 13.06
C GLY A 90 8.89 21.03 12.20
N ALA A 91 8.64 19.80 12.65
CA ALA A 91 8.80 18.62 11.84
C ALA A 91 7.66 18.52 10.79
N GLN A 92 8.01 18.12 9.58
CA GLN A 92 7.05 17.98 8.49
C GLN A 92 6.30 16.65 8.54
N TRP A 93 5.02 16.72 8.18
CA TRP A 93 4.11 15.58 8.04
C TRP A 93 3.34 15.67 6.72
N TYR A 94 3.09 14.54 6.07
CA TYR A 94 2.16 14.47 4.94
C TYR A 94 0.74 14.27 5.46
N GLU A 95 -0.17 15.13 5.00
CA GLU A 95 -1.60 15.00 5.25
C GLU A 95 -2.22 14.05 4.22
N ILE A 96 -2.88 12.99 4.71
CA ILE A 96 -3.71 12.08 3.93
C ILE A 96 -5.17 12.48 4.15
N LEU A 97 -5.93 12.60 3.06
CA LEU A 97 -7.38 12.77 3.13
C LEU A 97 -8.07 11.43 2.84
N GLU A 98 -8.87 10.98 3.77
CA GLU A 98 -9.77 9.84 3.59
C GLU A 98 -11.06 10.31 2.92
N ASP A 99 -11.41 9.72 1.75
CA ASP A 99 -12.46 10.24 0.87
C ASP A 99 -13.87 10.09 1.42
N TYR A 100 -14.15 9.02 2.15
CA TYR A 100 -15.52 8.70 2.56
C TYR A 100 -16.02 9.58 3.72
N TYR A 101 -15.22 9.68 4.80
CA TYR A 101 -15.57 10.48 5.97
C TYR A 101 -14.90 11.85 5.99
N GLN A 102 -14.04 12.15 5.00
CA GLN A 102 -13.25 13.39 4.91
C GLN A 102 -12.32 13.60 6.13
N TYR A 103 -11.87 12.50 6.73
CA TYR A 103 -10.92 12.56 7.83
C TYR A 103 -9.50 12.81 7.31
N LYS A 104 -8.74 13.52 8.12
CA LYS A 104 -7.33 13.81 7.85
C LYS A 104 -6.43 13.01 8.78
N TYR A 105 -5.38 12.46 8.22
CA TYR A 105 -4.35 11.72 8.94
C TYR A 105 -2.99 12.25 8.57
N TYR A 106 -2.03 12.08 9.48
CA TYR A 106 -0.69 12.61 9.32
C TYR A 106 0.35 11.51 9.39
N VAL A 107 1.23 11.46 8.41
CA VAL A 107 2.20 10.37 8.23
C VAL A 107 3.60 10.94 8.06
N ASN A 108 4.61 10.22 8.54
CA ASN A 108 6.00 10.58 8.35
C ASN A 108 6.36 10.62 6.84
N PRO A 109 6.78 11.76 6.29
CA PRO A 109 7.10 11.90 4.88
C PRO A 109 8.20 10.93 4.41
N ALA A 110 9.17 10.62 5.27
CA ALA A 110 10.26 9.72 4.91
C ALA A 110 9.81 8.28 4.61
N HIS A 111 8.60 7.91 5.02
CA HIS A 111 8.05 6.56 4.83
C HIS A 111 7.22 6.41 3.55
N LEU A 112 7.02 7.50 2.79
CA LEU A 112 6.20 7.51 1.60
C LEU A 112 6.98 8.03 0.38
N ARG A 113 6.97 7.25 -0.69
CA ARG A 113 7.41 7.68 -2.01
C ARG A 113 6.25 8.35 -2.74
N LEU A 114 6.40 9.59 -3.13
CA LEU A 114 5.43 10.24 -4.01
C LEU A 114 5.51 9.61 -5.40
N ILE A 115 4.36 9.21 -5.94
CA ILE A 115 4.27 8.57 -7.25
C ILE A 115 4.15 9.66 -8.32
N PRO A 116 5.12 9.79 -9.21
CA PRO A 116 5.05 10.77 -10.29
C PRO A 116 3.83 10.51 -11.19
N PRO A 117 3.18 11.56 -11.73
CA PRO A 117 2.03 11.40 -12.63
C PRO A 117 2.31 10.50 -13.83
N GLU A 118 3.57 10.39 -14.23
CA GLU A 118 4.02 9.55 -15.34
C GLU A 118 3.84 8.05 -15.06
N GLU A 119 3.93 7.63 -13.80
CA GLU A 119 3.74 6.22 -13.39
C GLU A 119 2.27 5.79 -13.38
N VAL A 120 1.34 6.74 -13.29
CA VAL A 120 -0.12 6.48 -13.27
C VAL A 120 -0.79 6.84 -14.61
N LYS A 121 -0.01 6.93 -15.68
CA LYS A 121 -0.56 7.14 -17.03
C LYS A 121 -1.39 5.94 -17.48
N MET A 122 -2.36 6.24 -18.32
CA MET A 122 -3.14 5.22 -19.01
C MET A 122 -2.20 4.34 -19.84
N LEU A 123 -2.19 3.03 -19.60
CA LEU A 123 -1.29 2.08 -20.27
C LEU A 123 -1.67 1.91 -21.76
N SER A 124 -2.95 1.88 -22.08
CA SER A 124 -3.45 1.71 -23.45
C SER A 124 -4.41 2.85 -23.79
N PRO A 125 -3.88 4.05 -24.13
CA PRO A 125 -4.71 5.22 -24.42
C PRO A 125 -5.58 5.06 -25.68
N ASP A 126 -5.14 4.21 -26.61
CA ASP A 126 -5.83 3.96 -27.87
C ASP A 126 -7.03 3.00 -27.74
N ILE A 127 -7.16 2.32 -26.61
CA ILE A 127 -8.31 1.46 -26.32
C ILE A 127 -9.41 2.29 -25.65
N PRO A 128 -10.61 2.39 -26.25
CA PRO A 128 -11.73 3.12 -25.68
C PRO A 128 -12.14 2.60 -24.29
N ALA A 129 -12.62 3.49 -23.43
CA ALA A 129 -12.99 3.14 -22.05
C ALA A 129 -14.09 2.06 -21.97
N GLN A 130 -15.02 2.04 -22.94
CA GLN A 130 -16.08 1.03 -23.02
C GLN A 130 -15.55 -0.37 -23.33
N ASP A 131 -14.35 -0.48 -23.91
CA ASP A 131 -13.70 -1.75 -24.22
C ASP A 131 -12.76 -2.21 -23.08
N LYS A 132 -12.71 -1.46 -21.97
CA LYS A 132 -11.95 -1.81 -20.77
C LYS A 132 -12.90 -2.33 -19.69
N LYS A 133 -12.57 -3.49 -19.13
CA LYS A 133 -13.37 -4.14 -18.09
C LYS A 133 -12.48 -4.63 -16.95
N LEU A 134 -12.93 -4.44 -15.72
CA LEU A 134 -12.39 -5.12 -14.54
C LEU A 134 -13.39 -6.19 -14.09
N GLU A 135 -12.90 -7.41 -13.92
CA GLU A 135 -13.66 -8.52 -13.39
C GLU A 135 -13.08 -8.93 -12.04
N VAL A 136 -13.88 -8.81 -10.97
CA VAL A 136 -13.49 -9.23 -9.62
C VAL A 136 -14.06 -10.62 -9.37
N ARG A 137 -13.18 -11.61 -9.25
CA ARG A 137 -13.54 -13.01 -8.96
C ARG A 137 -13.36 -13.28 -7.48
N LEU A 138 -14.40 -13.02 -6.69
CA LEU A 138 -14.36 -13.14 -5.23
C LEU A 138 -14.00 -14.54 -4.76
N ARG A 139 -14.46 -15.57 -5.45
CA ARG A 139 -14.13 -16.97 -5.11
C ARG A 139 -12.64 -17.28 -5.26
N ASP A 140 -12.02 -16.73 -6.30
CA ASP A 140 -10.62 -16.97 -6.63
C ASP A 140 -9.69 -15.91 -6.02
N GLN A 141 -10.27 -14.86 -5.42
CA GLN A 141 -9.56 -13.71 -4.83
C GLN A 141 -8.60 -13.07 -5.84
N VAL A 142 -9.11 -12.80 -7.05
CA VAL A 142 -8.36 -12.15 -8.13
C VAL A 142 -9.18 -11.05 -8.79
N VAL A 143 -8.49 -10.04 -9.30
CA VAL A 143 -9.01 -9.03 -10.23
C VAL A 143 -8.34 -9.24 -11.57
N VAL A 144 -9.13 -9.31 -12.64
CA VAL A 144 -8.64 -9.43 -14.01
C VAL A 144 -9.04 -8.18 -14.77
N ALA A 145 -8.07 -7.52 -15.39
CA ALA A 145 -8.31 -6.42 -16.32
C ALA A 145 -8.34 -6.95 -17.76
N TYR A 146 -9.29 -6.45 -18.53
CA TYR A 146 -9.49 -6.81 -19.93
C TYR A 146 -9.46 -5.58 -20.83
N GLU A 147 -8.98 -5.79 -22.05
CA GLU A 147 -9.15 -4.89 -23.20
C GLU A 147 -9.90 -5.69 -24.29
N GLY A 148 -11.17 -5.32 -24.51
CA GLY A 148 -12.12 -6.20 -25.19
C GLY A 148 -12.27 -7.53 -24.45
N ASP A 149 -12.06 -8.64 -25.14
CA ASP A 149 -12.10 -9.99 -24.57
C ASP A 149 -10.71 -10.51 -24.12
N THR A 150 -9.66 -9.70 -24.30
CA THR A 150 -8.29 -10.10 -23.99
C THR A 150 -7.94 -9.74 -22.54
N PRO A 151 -7.58 -10.69 -21.68
CA PRO A 151 -7.06 -10.38 -20.35
C PRO A 151 -5.65 -9.80 -20.49
N VAL A 152 -5.45 -8.59 -19.95
CA VAL A 152 -4.17 -7.86 -20.03
C VAL A 152 -3.43 -7.83 -18.71
N GLN A 153 -4.14 -8.00 -17.59
CA GLN A 153 -3.52 -8.05 -16.28
C GLN A 153 -4.36 -8.89 -15.30
N MET A 154 -3.68 -9.59 -14.40
CA MET A 154 -4.30 -10.32 -13.30
C MET A 154 -3.58 -9.99 -12.00
N MET A 155 -4.34 -9.66 -10.96
CA MET A 155 -3.83 -9.31 -9.64
C MET A 155 -4.56 -10.09 -8.56
N ARG A 156 -3.87 -10.45 -7.49
CA ARG A 156 -4.53 -10.97 -6.28
C ARG A 156 -5.22 -9.84 -5.55
N CYS A 157 -6.37 -10.12 -4.97
CA CYS A 157 -7.09 -9.19 -4.11
C CYS A 157 -7.57 -9.91 -2.84
N SER A 158 -7.99 -9.12 -1.85
CA SER A 158 -8.71 -9.63 -0.69
C SER A 158 -10.15 -9.13 -0.79
N GLY A 159 -11.07 -10.04 -1.03
CA GLY A 159 -12.51 -9.76 -1.14
C GLY A 159 -13.26 -9.89 0.20
N GLY A 160 -12.53 -9.87 1.32
CA GLY A 160 -13.13 -10.11 2.63
C GLY A 160 -13.31 -11.60 2.94
N THR A 161 -13.95 -11.88 4.06
CA THR A 161 -14.17 -13.26 4.52
C THR A 161 -15.56 -13.44 5.10
N ALA A 162 -16.18 -14.56 4.81
CA ALA A 162 -17.47 -14.95 5.42
C ALA A 162 -17.33 -15.33 6.90
N TYR A 163 -16.12 -15.55 7.40
CA TYR A 163 -15.87 -15.96 8.79
C TYR A 163 -16.23 -14.88 9.83
N TYR A 164 -16.12 -13.61 9.45
CA TYR A 164 -16.47 -12.49 10.33
C TYR A 164 -17.55 -11.65 9.66
N ARG A 165 -18.76 -11.67 10.21
CA ARG A 165 -19.85 -10.78 9.77
C ARG A 165 -19.37 -9.32 9.87
N GLY A 166 -19.42 -8.60 8.78
CA GLY A 166 -18.94 -7.21 8.69
C GLY A 166 -17.63 -7.02 7.92
N TYR A 167 -16.97 -8.11 7.53
CA TYR A 167 -15.77 -8.07 6.65
C TYR A 167 -16.04 -8.64 5.26
N LEU A 168 -17.30 -8.81 4.91
CA LEU A 168 -17.70 -9.17 3.55
C LEU A 168 -17.60 -7.92 2.66
N THR A 169 -16.96 -8.07 1.53
CA THR A 169 -17.11 -7.10 0.45
C THR A 169 -18.57 -7.18 -0.03
N PRO A 170 -19.30 -6.05 -0.06
CA PRO A 170 -20.69 -6.02 -0.50
C PRO A 170 -20.84 -6.42 -1.95
#